data_28d9f8b142a961d25526cb0a6a94b1b0
#
_entry.id   28d9f8b142a961d25526cb0a6a94b1b0
#
_cell.length_a   1.000
_cell.length_b   1.000
_cell.length_c   1.000
_cell.angle_alpha   90.00
_cell.angle_beta   90.00
_cell.angle_gamma   90.00
#
_symmetry.space_group_name_H-M   'P 1'
#
loop_
_entity.id
_entity.type
_entity.pdbx_description
1 polymer ?
#
loop_
_entity_poly.entity_id
_entity_poly.type
_entity_poly.pdbx_seq_one_letter_code
_entity_poly.pdbx_strand_id
1 'polypeptide(L)'
;MKLNLVRKPKLESKLIKHIACDACGSSDANGLYDDNHTYCFSCNTYYNETDADELSVMRDAVAPRKQTMLEIKGQIKSIPDRGITLQTCEKYGVTQDNGQHFYPYTDDAGGIVAAKLRRVADKTFSILGTFTNARLFGQQLFHAGGKAVTITEGELDALAAFQMNGSLYPVVSVRN
;
A
#
# COMPACT_ATOMS: atom_id res chain seq x y z
N MET A 1 33.85 13.80 -23.40
CA MET A 1 33.67 15.00 -22.58
C MET A 1 32.91 14.59 -21.33
N LYS A 2 33.61 14.46 -20.18
CA LYS A 2 33.00 14.03 -18.91
C LYS A 2 32.41 15.26 -18.22
N LEU A 3 31.09 15.31 -18.05
CA LEU A 3 30.43 16.32 -17.21
C LEU A 3 30.76 16.05 -15.74
N ASN A 4 31.61 16.88 -15.15
CA ASN A 4 31.80 16.92 -13.71
C ASN A 4 30.54 17.53 -13.05
N LEU A 5 29.71 16.70 -12.45
CA LEU A 5 28.70 17.14 -11.50
C LEU A 5 29.40 17.68 -10.26
N VAL A 6 29.51 18.98 -10.16
CA VAL A 6 29.93 19.68 -8.93
C VAL A 6 28.82 19.44 -7.89
N ARG A 7 29.07 18.55 -6.93
CA ARG A 7 28.22 18.43 -5.74
C ARG A 7 28.31 19.76 -4.98
N LYS A 8 27.18 20.48 -4.89
CA LYS A 8 27.07 21.64 -3.98
C LYS A 8 27.37 21.16 -2.55
N PRO A 9 28.10 21.94 -1.73
CA PRO A 9 28.31 21.60 -0.34
C PRO A 9 26.95 21.47 0.35
N LYS A 10 26.76 20.38 1.09
CA LYS A 10 25.57 20.11 1.91
C LYS A 10 25.56 21.16 3.02
N LEU A 11 24.74 22.22 2.89
CA LEU A 11 24.43 23.09 4.03
C LEU A 11 23.73 22.21 5.07
N GLU A 12 24.22 22.23 6.30
CA GLU A 12 23.57 21.59 7.43
C GLU A 12 22.32 22.41 7.80
N SER A 13 21.20 22.07 7.15
CA SER A 13 19.91 22.69 7.46
C SER A 13 19.40 22.17 8.81
N LYS A 14 18.81 23.08 9.61
CA LYS A 14 18.25 22.76 10.93
C LYS A 14 16.75 22.58 10.86
N LEU A 15 16.25 21.51 11.47
CA LEU A 15 14.81 21.29 11.61
C LEU A 15 14.21 22.39 12.49
N ILE A 16 13.18 23.10 11.95
CA ILE A 16 12.42 24.12 12.69
C ILE A 16 11.26 23.49 13.43
N LYS A 17 10.44 22.69 12.73
CA LYS A 17 9.24 22.05 13.30
C LYS A 17 8.74 20.91 12.41
N HIS A 18 7.89 20.08 12.99
CA HIS A 18 7.09 19.10 12.24
C HIS A 18 5.76 19.71 11.80
N ILE A 19 5.32 19.40 10.59
CA ILE A 19 4.07 19.86 9.98
C ILE A 19 3.35 18.67 9.30
N ALA A 20 2.09 18.89 8.90
CA ALA A 20 1.36 17.94 8.10
C ALA A 20 2.00 17.76 6.71
N CYS A 21 1.87 16.56 6.14
CA CYS A 21 2.33 16.25 4.80
C CYS A 21 1.16 16.14 3.82
N ASP A 22 1.10 17.03 2.84
CA ASP A 22 0.04 17.03 1.82
C ASP A 22 0.12 15.81 0.88
N ALA A 23 1.30 15.23 0.73
CA ALA A 23 1.51 14.08 -0.15
C ALA A 23 0.96 12.77 0.40
N CYS A 24 1.05 12.54 1.72
CA CYS A 24 0.61 11.28 2.34
C CYS A 24 -0.43 11.45 3.45
N GLY A 25 -0.81 12.69 3.79
CA GLY A 25 -1.80 12.97 4.83
C GLY A 25 -1.33 12.74 6.27
N SER A 26 -0.04 12.50 6.50
CA SER A 26 0.51 12.42 7.86
C SER A 26 0.39 13.77 8.56
N SER A 27 -0.06 13.79 9.81
CA SER A 27 -0.30 15.01 10.59
C SER A 27 0.98 15.73 11.03
N ASP A 28 2.09 15.01 11.15
CA ASP A 28 3.31 15.50 11.82
C ASP A 28 4.63 14.90 11.30
N ALA A 29 4.60 14.06 10.26
CA ALA A 29 5.82 13.40 9.75
C ALA A 29 6.64 14.27 8.77
N ASN A 30 6.20 15.48 8.41
CA ASN A 30 6.89 16.35 7.49
C ASN A 30 7.73 17.39 8.25
N GLY A 31 9.05 17.27 8.20
CA GLY A 31 9.98 18.22 8.82
C GLY A 31 10.13 19.48 7.95
N LEU A 32 9.92 20.66 8.52
CA LEU A 32 10.25 21.96 7.91
C LEU A 32 11.62 22.41 8.42
N TYR A 33 12.50 22.83 7.52
CA TYR A 33 13.87 23.21 7.79
C TYR A 33 14.10 24.73 7.58
N ASP A 34 15.20 25.27 8.12
CA ASP A 34 15.54 26.70 8.13
C ASP A 34 15.88 27.28 6.76
N ASP A 35 16.14 26.44 5.78
CA ASP A 35 16.33 26.79 4.37
C ASP A 35 15.04 26.61 3.54
N ASN A 36 13.88 26.53 4.20
CA ASN A 36 12.54 26.36 3.65
C ASN A 36 12.29 25.05 2.87
N HIS A 37 13.21 24.08 2.92
CA HIS A 37 12.85 22.79 2.39
C HIS A 37 12.01 22.00 3.40
N THR A 38 11.22 21.03 2.89
CA THR A 38 10.53 20.07 3.72
C THR A 38 10.89 18.65 3.31
N TYR A 39 10.93 17.75 4.31
CA TYR A 39 11.12 16.32 4.10
C TYR A 39 10.16 15.52 4.95
N CYS A 40 9.34 14.68 4.30
CA CYS A 40 8.41 13.81 5.00
C CYS A 40 9.04 12.45 5.30
N PHE A 41 9.15 12.11 6.59
CA PHE A 41 9.72 10.83 7.06
C PHE A 41 8.77 9.64 6.85
N SER A 42 7.48 9.90 6.59
CA SER A 42 6.49 8.85 6.34
C SER A 42 6.47 8.38 4.89
N CYS A 43 6.57 9.31 3.92
CA CYS A 43 6.49 8.98 2.49
C CYS A 43 7.77 9.30 1.70
N ASN A 44 8.82 9.80 2.38
CA ASN A 44 10.10 10.21 1.79
C ASN A 44 9.99 11.31 0.72
N THR A 45 8.93 12.11 0.77
CA THR A 45 8.75 13.22 -0.16
C THR A 45 9.58 14.41 0.28
N TYR A 46 10.33 15.00 -0.65
CA TYR A 46 11.15 16.20 -0.45
C TYR A 46 10.58 17.35 -1.29
N TYR A 47 10.45 18.55 -0.69
CA TYR A 47 10.05 19.79 -1.35
C TYR A 47 11.05 20.90 -1.04
N ASN A 48 11.35 21.73 -2.04
CA ASN A 48 12.15 22.95 -1.88
C ASN A 48 11.43 24.10 -2.59
N GLU A 49 11.38 25.30 -1.99
CA GLU A 49 10.73 26.48 -2.58
C GLU A 49 11.34 26.93 -3.92
N THR A 50 12.59 26.58 -4.18
CA THR A 50 13.23 26.89 -5.48
C THR A 50 12.64 26.10 -6.64
N ASP A 51 11.92 25.00 -6.36
CA ASP A 51 11.25 24.17 -7.36
C ASP A 51 9.78 24.58 -7.57
N ALA A 52 9.28 25.55 -6.80
CA ALA A 52 7.87 25.95 -6.82
C ALA A 52 7.45 26.61 -8.15
N ASP A 53 8.35 27.36 -8.79
CA ASP A 53 8.06 28.03 -10.06
C ASP A 53 8.03 27.06 -11.25
N GLU A 54 8.81 25.97 -11.23
CA GLU A 54 8.72 24.91 -12.25
C GLU A 54 7.55 23.95 -11.99
N LEU A 55 7.19 23.70 -10.72
CA LEU A 55 6.07 22.82 -10.36
C LEU A 55 4.70 23.46 -10.63
N SER A 56 4.56 24.78 -10.63
CA SER A 56 3.29 25.44 -10.97
C SER A 56 2.91 25.19 -12.44
N VAL A 57 3.89 25.17 -13.33
CA VAL A 57 3.68 24.87 -14.76
C VAL A 57 3.41 23.36 -15.00
N MET A 58 3.91 22.49 -14.11
CA MET A 58 3.70 21.05 -14.21
C MET A 58 2.40 20.56 -13.53
N ARG A 59 1.83 21.31 -12.58
CA ARG A 59 0.55 20.97 -11.95
C ARG A 59 -0.62 20.98 -12.93
N ASP A 60 -0.60 21.88 -13.92
CA ASP A 60 -1.63 21.94 -14.96
C ASP A 60 -1.46 20.85 -16.04
N ALA A 61 -0.31 20.15 -16.07
CA ALA A 61 -0.02 19.09 -17.04
C ALA A 61 -0.14 17.68 -16.46
N VAL A 62 -0.33 17.51 -15.15
CA VAL A 62 -0.60 16.20 -14.56
C VAL A 62 -2.11 15.96 -14.65
N ALA A 63 -2.56 15.55 -15.84
CA ALA A 63 -3.81 14.82 -15.95
C ALA A 63 -3.83 13.72 -14.86
N PRO A 64 -4.99 13.49 -14.19
CA PRO A 64 -5.06 12.44 -13.18
C PRO A 64 -4.50 11.18 -13.82
N ARG A 65 -3.38 10.68 -13.28
CA ARG A 65 -2.83 9.39 -13.72
C ARG A 65 -3.99 8.43 -13.62
N LYS A 66 -4.51 7.96 -14.77
CA LYS A 66 -5.39 6.80 -14.80
C LYS A 66 -4.65 5.76 -13.96
N GLN A 67 -5.16 5.49 -12.77
CA GLN A 67 -4.68 4.38 -11.96
C GLN A 67 -4.88 3.17 -12.86
N THR A 68 -3.79 2.69 -13.44
CA THR A 68 -3.82 1.44 -14.18
C THR A 68 -4.15 0.40 -13.14
N MET A 69 -5.39 -0.11 -13.17
CA MET A 69 -5.81 -1.16 -12.26
C MET A 69 -4.78 -2.28 -12.37
N LEU A 70 -4.23 -2.67 -11.23
CA LEU A 70 -3.25 -3.74 -11.19
C LEU A 70 -3.95 -5.05 -11.57
N GLU A 71 -3.52 -5.66 -12.67
CA GLU A 71 -4.04 -6.97 -13.07
C GLU A 71 -3.29 -8.05 -12.31
N ILE A 72 -4.00 -8.77 -11.44
CA ILE A 72 -3.44 -9.91 -10.71
C ILE A 72 -3.58 -11.16 -11.56
N LYS A 73 -2.47 -11.85 -11.75
CA LYS A 73 -2.40 -13.11 -12.50
C LYS A 73 -2.93 -14.29 -11.66
N GLY A 74 -3.20 -15.39 -12.34
CA GLY A 74 -3.50 -16.67 -11.72
C GLY A 74 -4.99 -17.01 -11.67
N GLN A 75 -5.27 -18.15 -11.06
CA GLN A 75 -6.62 -18.71 -10.93
C GLN A 75 -7.00 -18.78 -9.46
N ILE A 76 -8.27 -18.54 -9.16
CA ILE A 76 -8.80 -18.75 -7.81
C ILE A 76 -8.92 -20.26 -7.58
N LYS A 77 -8.26 -20.76 -6.53
CA LYS A 77 -8.26 -22.18 -6.13
C LYS A 77 -8.29 -22.24 -4.60
N SER A 78 -8.73 -23.41 -4.07
CA SER A 78 -8.57 -23.72 -2.64
C SER A 78 -7.08 -23.82 -2.28
N ILE A 79 -6.77 -23.67 -0.99
CA ILE A 79 -5.42 -23.88 -0.42
C ILE A 79 -5.49 -25.05 0.56
N PRO A 80 -5.48 -26.32 0.06
CA PRO A 80 -5.80 -27.49 0.88
C PRO A 80 -4.81 -27.74 2.02
N ASP A 81 -3.51 -27.46 1.81
CA ASP A 81 -2.46 -27.58 2.83
C ASP A 81 -2.63 -26.59 4.00
N ARG A 82 -3.52 -25.63 3.86
CA ARG A 82 -3.93 -24.68 4.89
C ARG A 82 -5.40 -24.81 5.29
N GLY A 83 -6.12 -25.77 4.73
CA GLY A 83 -7.54 -25.96 4.97
C GLY A 83 -8.42 -24.83 4.46
N ILE A 84 -7.93 -23.98 3.53
CA ILE A 84 -8.71 -22.86 2.99
C ILE A 84 -9.53 -23.31 1.78
N THR A 85 -10.85 -23.10 1.87
CA THR A 85 -11.79 -23.51 0.83
C THR A 85 -11.74 -22.59 -0.40
N LEU A 86 -12.22 -23.11 -1.54
CA LEU A 86 -12.39 -22.32 -2.75
C LEU A 86 -13.28 -21.09 -2.51
N GLN A 87 -14.40 -21.27 -1.81
CA GLN A 87 -15.35 -20.19 -1.51
C GLN A 87 -14.70 -19.02 -0.74
N THR A 88 -13.81 -19.34 0.20
CA THR A 88 -13.07 -18.32 0.94
C THR A 88 -12.07 -17.59 0.03
N CYS A 89 -11.36 -18.32 -0.83
CA CYS A 89 -10.46 -17.73 -1.81
C CYS A 89 -11.22 -16.83 -2.81
N GLU A 90 -12.38 -17.26 -3.27
CA GLU A 90 -13.26 -16.45 -4.13
C GLU A 90 -13.73 -15.17 -3.43
N LYS A 91 -14.20 -15.29 -2.18
CA LYS A 91 -14.65 -14.15 -1.37
C LYS A 91 -13.58 -13.08 -1.24
N TYR A 92 -12.33 -13.47 -0.98
CA TYR A 92 -11.21 -12.54 -0.77
C TYR A 92 -10.44 -12.21 -2.05
N GLY A 93 -10.77 -12.83 -3.19
CA GLY A 93 -10.09 -12.61 -4.47
C GLY A 93 -8.66 -13.16 -4.51
N VAL A 94 -8.36 -14.20 -3.70
CA VAL A 94 -7.03 -14.79 -3.65
C VAL A 94 -6.81 -15.70 -4.85
N THR A 95 -5.77 -15.39 -5.63
CA THR A 95 -5.40 -16.20 -6.80
C THR A 95 -4.10 -16.97 -6.57
N GLN A 96 -3.86 -17.97 -7.40
CA GLN A 96 -2.67 -18.80 -7.37
C GLN A 96 -2.11 -18.97 -8.78
N ASP A 97 -0.80 -18.77 -8.92
CA ASP A 97 -0.06 -18.99 -10.16
C ASP A 97 1.38 -19.43 -9.85
N ASN A 98 1.88 -20.42 -10.58
CA ASN A 98 3.28 -20.85 -10.51
C ASN A 98 3.85 -21.03 -9.09
N GLY A 99 3.07 -21.64 -8.18
CA GLY A 99 3.49 -21.88 -6.79
C GLY A 99 3.52 -20.62 -5.93
N GLN A 100 2.82 -19.57 -6.34
CA GLN A 100 2.63 -18.34 -5.58
C GLN A 100 1.15 -18.12 -5.26
N HIS A 101 0.88 -17.54 -4.10
CA HIS A 101 -0.42 -16.99 -3.73
C HIS A 101 -0.36 -15.47 -3.89
N PHE A 102 -1.43 -14.87 -4.41
CA PHE A 102 -1.60 -13.44 -4.61
C PHE A 102 -2.76 -12.94 -3.75
N TYR A 103 -2.48 -12.04 -2.85
CA TYR A 103 -3.44 -11.43 -1.94
C TYR A 103 -3.71 -10.00 -2.38
N PRO A 104 -4.91 -9.69 -2.94
CA PRO A 104 -5.21 -8.35 -3.46
C PRO A 104 -5.48 -7.34 -2.36
N TYR A 105 -5.00 -6.12 -2.56
CA TYR A 105 -5.30 -4.97 -1.73
C TYR A 105 -5.95 -3.88 -2.58
N THR A 106 -7.06 -3.35 -2.09
CA THR A 106 -7.85 -2.34 -2.80
C THR A 106 -7.70 -0.97 -2.15
N ASP A 107 -7.94 0.08 -2.93
CA ASP A 107 -8.13 1.45 -2.45
C ASP A 107 -9.60 1.71 -2.02
N ASP A 108 -9.90 2.97 -1.68
CA ASP A 108 -11.24 3.39 -1.29
C ASP A 108 -12.25 3.35 -2.44
N ALA A 109 -11.80 3.41 -3.69
CA ALA A 109 -12.63 3.26 -4.87
C ALA A 109 -12.91 1.79 -5.24
N GLY A 110 -12.28 0.83 -4.55
CA GLY A 110 -12.39 -0.61 -4.81
C GLY A 110 -11.45 -1.12 -5.91
N GLY A 111 -10.56 -0.26 -6.43
CA GLY A 111 -9.53 -0.65 -7.39
C GLY A 111 -8.41 -1.43 -6.72
N ILE A 112 -7.87 -2.47 -7.38
CA ILE A 112 -6.70 -3.18 -6.87
C ILE A 112 -5.46 -2.31 -7.09
N VAL A 113 -4.79 -1.90 -6.00
CA VAL A 113 -3.61 -1.03 -6.02
C VAL A 113 -2.33 -1.74 -5.62
N ALA A 114 -2.46 -2.87 -4.93
CA ALA A 114 -1.34 -3.72 -4.57
C ALA A 114 -1.75 -5.19 -4.52
N ALA A 115 -0.77 -6.07 -4.61
CA ALA A 115 -0.92 -7.47 -4.24
C ALA A 115 0.33 -7.91 -3.47
N LYS A 116 0.11 -8.59 -2.36
CA LYS A 116 1.18 -9.30 -1.66
C LYS A 116 1.28 -10.71 -2.25
N LEU A 117 2.47 -11.09 -2.63
CA LEU A 117 2.78 -12.39 -3.21
C LEU A 117 3.50 -13.22 -2.18
N ARG A 118 3.03 -14.44 -1.98
CA ARG A 118 3.70 -15.42 -1.13
C ARG A 118 4.12 -16.61 -1.97
N ARG A 119 5.42 -16.89 -2.04
CA ARG A 119 5.92 -18.12 -2.63
C ARG A 119 5.68 -19.29 -1.65
N VAL A 120 5.08 -20.35 -2.14
CA VAL A 120 4.69 -21.49 -1.28
C VAL A 120 5.91 -22.28 -0.79
N ALA A 121 6.91 -22.49 -1.65
CA ALA A 121 8.06 -23.36 -1.41
C ALA A 121 8.96 -22.87 -0.25
N ASP A 122 9.29 -21.58 -0.24
CA ASP A 122 10.25 -20.99 0.73
C ASP A 122 9.61 -19.96 1.67
N LYS A 123 8.31 -19.72 1.51
CA LYS A 123 7.51 -18.77 2.29
C LYS A 123 7.99 -17.31 2.16
N THR A 124 8.74 -16.99 1.12
CA THR A 124 9.17 -15.60 0.85
C THR A 124 8.01 -14.76 0.35
N PHE A 125 8.12 -13.44 0.60
CA PHE A 125 7.11 -12.46 0.21
C PHE A 125 7.70 -11.43 -0.76
N SER A 126 6.85 -10.95 -1.65
CA SER A 126 7.10 -9.78 -2.50
C SER A 126 5.83 -8.97 -2.66
N ILE A 127 5.96 -7.73 -3.13
CA ILE A 127 4.85 -6.80 -3.29
C ILE A 127 4.80 -6.37 -4.75
N LEU A 128 3.62 -6.40 -5.32
CA LEU A 128 3.29 -5.84 -6.62
C LEU A 128 2.42 -4.60 -6.39
N GLY A 129 2.72 -3.48 -7.03
CA GLY A 129 2.02 -2.22 -6.79
C GLY A 129 2.50 -1.48 -5.54
N THR A 130 1.61 -0.71 -4.90
CA THR A 130 1.94 0.09 -3.72
C THR A 130 0.85 0.05 -2.66
N PHE A 131 1.25 0.02 -1.39
CA PHE A 131 0.32 0.05 -0.26
C PHE A 131 -0.09 1.46 0.18
N THR A 132 0.41 2.52 -0.44
CA THR A 132 0.22 3.91 0.02
C THR A 132 -1.25 4.24 0.29
N ASN A 133 -2.16 3.86 -0.62
CA ASN A 133 -3.59 4.10 -0.49
C ASN A 133 -4.39 2.80 -0.33
N ALA A 134 -3.73 1.69 0.00
CA ALA A 134 -4.41 0.41 0.14
C ALA A 134 -5.16 0.33 1.47
N ARG A 135 -6.35 -0.24 1.45
CA ARG A 135 -7.10 -0.68 2.63
C ARG A 135 -6.44 -1.90 3.29
N LEU A 136 -6.91 -2.31 4.45
CA LEU A 136 -6.57 -3.61 5.02
C LEU A 136 -7.02 -4.73 4.09
N PHE A 137 -6.29 -5.85 4.09
CA PHE A 137 -6.68 -7.01 3.30
C PHE A 137 -8.09 -7.47 3.68
N GLY A 138 -8.98 -7.59 2.70
CA GLY A 138 -10.36 -8.01 2.90
C GLY A 138 -11.31 -6.92 3.39
N GLN A 139 -10.85 -5.71 3.69
CA GLN A 139 -11.70 -4.64 4.24
C GLN A 139 -12.85 -4.26 3.31
N GLN A 140 -12.64 -4.27 2.00
CA GLN A 140 -13.66 -3.95 1.00
C GLN A 140 -14.84 -4.92 0.97
N LEU A 141 -14.71 -6.10 1.59
CA LEU A 141 -15.72 -7.15 1.58
C LEU A 141 -16.83 -6.93 2.61
N PHE A 142 -16.64 -5.99 3.52
CA PHE A 142 -17.50 -5.79 4.67
C PHE A 142 -17.95 -4.34 4.78
N HIS A 143 -19.21 -4.17 5.15
CA HIS A 143 -19.79 -2.83 5.37
C HIS A 143 -19.37 -2.28 6.74
N ALA A 144 -19.22 -0.96 6.81
CA ALA A 144 -19.03 -0.26 8.08
C ALA A 144 -20.28 -0.36 8.98
N GLY A 145 -20.11 -0.17 10.29
CA GLY A 145 -21.21 -0.13 11.26
C GLY A 145 -21.53 -1.46 11.96
N GLY A 146 -20.72 -2.50 11.73
CA GLY A 146 -20.81 -3.76 12.49
C GLY A 146 -20.34 -3.60 13.94
N LYS A 147 -20.70 -4.57 14.81
CA LYS A 147 -20.33 -4.56 16.25
C LYS A 147 -18.88 -4.92 16.51
N ALA A 148 -18.26 -5.72 15.64
CA ALA A 148 -16.90 -6.21 15.83
C ALA A 148 -16.26 -6.56 14.47
N VAL A 149 -14.95 -6.50 14.42
CA VAL A 149 -14.10 -6.99 13.34
C VAL A 149 -12.94 -7.77 13.94
N THR A 150 -12.57 -8.89 13.35
CA THR A 150 -11.34 -9.60 13.68
C THR A 150 -10.21 -9.07 12.82
N ILE A 151 -9.09 -8.71 13.44
CA ILE A 151 -7.89 -8.25 12.75
C ILE A 151 -6.80 -9.28 12.97
N THR A 152 -6.15 -9.71 11.89
CA THR A 152 -5.03 -10.67 11.91
C THR A 152 -3.76 -10.01 11.37
N GLU A 153 -2.61 -10.63 11.64
CA GLU A 153 -1.33 -10.16 11.11
C GLU A 153 -1.08 -10.64 9.67
N GLY A 154 -1.60 -11.82 9.32
CA GLY A 154 -1.38 -12.44 8.02
C GLY A 154 -2.66 -12.69 7.22
N GLU A 155 -2.54 -12.67 5.91
CA GLU A 155 -3.65 -12.90 4.99
C GLU A 155 -4.23 -14.32 5.11
N LEU A 156 -3.37 -15.34 5.26
CA LEU A 156 -3.82 -16.72 5.48
C LEU A 156 -4.57 -16.87 6.79
N ASP A 157 -4.15 -16.17 7.84
CA ASP A 157 -4.82 -16.18 9.14
C ASP A 157 -6.19 -15.50 9.03
N ALA A 158 -6.32 -14.44 8.22
CA ALA A 158 -7.61 -13.83 7.93
C ALA A 158 -8.57 -14.80 7.24
N LEU A 159 -8.10 -15.52 6.24
CA LEU A 159 -8.90 -16.53 5.54
C LEU A 159 -9.34 -17.64 6.50
N ALA A 160 -8.43 -18.16 7.30
CA ALA A 160 -8.72 -19.22 8.28
C ALA A 160 -9.72 -18.74 9.35
N ALA A 161 -9.48 -17.56 9.94
CA ALA A 161 -10.38 -17.00 10.95
C ALA A 161 -11.78 -16.70 10.39
N PHE A 162 -11.87 -16.24 9.13
CA PHE A 162 -13.16 -16.06 8.47
C PHE A 162 -13.92 -17.38 8.33
N GLN A 163 -13.28 -18.47 7.94
CA GLN A 163 -13.93 -19.79 7.89
C GLN A 163 -14.33 -20.28 9.28
N MET A 164 -13.45 -20.13 10.28
CA MET A 164 -13.70 -20.58 11.65
C MET A 164 -14.88 -19.86 12.30
N ASN A 165 -15.15 -18.60 11.91
CA ASN A 165 -16.32 -17.86 12.40
C ASN A 165 -17.60 -18.15 11.58
N GLY A 166 -17.63 -19.19 10.77
CA GLY A 166 -18.75 -19.60 9.93
C GLY A 166 -18.93 -18.75 8.68
N SER A 167 -17.92 -18.00 8.28
CA SER A 167 -17.95 -17.08 7.12
C SER A 167 -18.99 -15.96 7.23
N LEU A 168 -19.33 -15.58 8.46
CA LEU A 168 -20.38 -14.61 8.76
C LEU A 168 -19.84 -13.25 9.21
N TYR A 169 -18.73 -13.24 9.98
CA TYR A 169 -18.23 -12.02 10.61
C TYR A 169 -17.02 -11.46 9.89
N PRO A 170 -16.83 -10.12 9.91
CA PRO A 170 -15.71 -9.47 9.27
C PRO A 170 -14.37 -9.94 9.81
N VAL A 171 -13.47 -10.30 8.91
CA VAL A 171 -12.06 -10.57 9.23
C VAL A 171 -11.18 -9.84 8.21
N VAL A 172 -10.19 -9.12 8.69
CA VAL A 172 -9.25 -8.35 7.88
C VAL A 172 -7.82 -8.63 8.33
N SER A 173 -6.84 -8.38 7.49
CA SER A 173 -5.43 -8.46 7.87
C SER A 173 -4.74 -7.11 7.71
N VAL A 174 -3.77 -6.84 8.58
CA VAL A 174 -2.89 -5.67 8.45
C VAL A 174 -1.99 -5.79 7.22
N ARG A 175 -1.43 -4.66 6.81
CA ARG A 175 -0.47 -4.57 5.72
C ARG A 175 0.94 -4.70 6.31
N ASN A 176 1.51 -5.88 6.29
CA ASN A 176 2.88 -6.15 6.76
C ASN A 176 3.82 -6.29 5.57
#